data_52966a5a9520af967cb011c1d40e5203
#
_entry.id   52966a5a9520af967cb011c1d40e5203
#
_cell.length_a   1.000
_cell.length_b   1.000
_cell.length_c   1.000
_cell.angle_alpha   90.00
_cell.angle_beta   90.00
_cell.angle_gamma   90.00
#
_symmetry.space_group_name_H-M   'P 1'
#
loop_
_entity.id
_entity.type
_entity.pdbx_description
1 polymer ?
#
loop_
_entity_poly.entity_id
_entity_poly.type
_entity_poly.pdbx_seq_one_letter_code
_entity_poly.pdbx_strand_id
1 'polypeptide(L)'
;MQQHSKAHNLIGLAARGRRLVVGALAVEKAVKGGQAKLVVVDCESATNTQKQYTDLCRCYKVPMALLQAPCQAAGKPGRVCLAVLDKGLAEQIEKALHGDQTTGGKG
;
A
#
# COMPACT_ATOMS: atom_id res chain seq x y z
N MET A 1 -13.56 -11.37 6.64
CA MET A 1 -13.37 -10.29 7.21
C MET A 1 -12.04 -10.05 7.67
N GLN A 2 -11.37 -10.97 8.12
CA GLN A 2 -10.06 -10.77 8.60
C GLN A 2 -8.98 -11.06 7.59
N GLN A 3 -9.36 -11.21 6.34
CA GLN A 3 -8.40 -11.59 5.33
C GLN A 3 -7.21 -10.67 5.21
N HIS A 4 -7.45 -9.39 5.40
CA HIS A 4 -6.38 -8.43 5.22
C HIS A 4 -5.79 -7.89 6.52
N SER A 5 -6.12 -8.51 7.64
CA SER A 5 -5.63 -7.99 8.90
C SER A 5 -4.12 -8.08 9.02
N LYS A 6 -3.51 -9.09 8.39
CA LYS A 6 -2.07 -9.19 8.40
C LYS A 6 -1.43 -8.04 7.65
N ALA A 7 -1.99 -7.68 6.49
CA ALA A 7 -1.49 -6.54 5.74
C ALA A 7 -1.64 -5.26 6.55
N HIS A 8 -2.77 -5.08 7.23
CA HIS A 8 -2.97 -3.90 8.06
C HIS A 8 -1.96 -3.85 9.19
N ASN A 9 -1.66 -4.99 9.81
CA ASN A 9 -0.67 -5.03 10.86
C ASN A 9 0.70 -4.65 10.38
N LEU A 10 1.07 -5.14 9.19
CA LEU A 10 2.36 -4.81 8.61
C LEU A 10 2.45 -3.32 8.29
N ILE A 11 1.36 -2.73 7.81
CA ILE A 11 1.32 -1.30 7.56
C ILE A 11 1.52 -0.53 8.86
N GLY A 12 0.88 -0.98 9.93
CA GLY A 12 1.07 -0.35 11.23
C GLY A 12 2.52 -0.41 11.70
N LEU A 13 3.18 -1.54 11.47
CA LEU A 13 4.58 -1.68 11.81
C LEU A 13 5.45 -0.74 10.99
N ALA A 14 5.16 -0.63 9.69
CA ALA A 14 5.91 0.27 8.84
C ALA A 14 5.75 1.71 9.30
N ALA A 15 4.54 2.07 9.71
CA ALA A 15 4.30 3.42 10.20
C ALA A 15 5.10 3.72 11.46
N ARG A 16 5.13 2.75 12.37
CA ARG A 16 5.88 2.95 13.61
C ARG A 16 7.37 3.09 13.35
N GLY A 17 7.88 2.39 12.38
CA GLY A 17 9.28 2.46 12.04
C GLY A 17 9.60 3.56 11.06
N ARG A 18 8.62 4.37 10.72
CA ARG A 18 8.78 5.45 9.76
C ARG A 18 9.27 4.94 8.41
N ARG A 19 8.73 3.79 8.03
CA ARG A 19 9.11 3.18 6.77
C ARG A 19 8.03 3.34 5.72
N LEU A 20 7.11 4.28 5.94
CA LEU A 20 6.13 4.61 4.93
C LEU A 20 5.78 6.08 5.04
N VAL A 21 5.21 6.60 3.96
CA VAL A 21 4.70 7.96 3.93
C VAL A 21 3.24 7.89 3.51
N VAL A 22 2.45 8.85 3.98
CA VAL A 22 1.01 8.84 3.78
C VAL A 22 0.59 10.15 3.13
N GLY A 23 -0.36 10.08 2.21
CA GLY A 23 -0.90 11.25 1.56
C GLY A 23 -0.39 11.43 0.16
N ALA A 24 -1.17 12.13 -0.66
CA ALA A 24 -0.91 12.25 -2.09
C ALA A 24 0.46 12.83 -2.41
N LEU A 25 0.80 13.95 -1.79
CA LEU A 25 2.07 14.58 -2.10
C LEU A 25 3.26 13.73 -1.71
N ALA A 26 3.19 13.13 -0.52
CA ALA A 26 4.29 12.33 -0.04
C ALA A 26 4.47 11.07 -0.90
N VAL A 27 3.35 10.45 -1.29
CA VAL A 27 3.41 9.27 -2.13
C VAL A 27 4.01 9.62 -3.49
N GLU A 28 3.54 10.70 -4.07
CA GLU A 28 4.04 11.10 -5.38
C GLU A 28 5.54 11.36 -5.34
N LYS A 29 6.00 12.04 -4.30
CA LYS A 29 7.42 12.32 -4.18
C LYS A 29 8.23 11.04 -4.01
N ALA A 30 7.72 10.11 -3.22
CA ALA A 30 8.43 8.86 -2.99
C ALA A 30 8.51 8.03 -4.27
N VAL A 31 7.44 8.00 -5.04
CA VAL A 31 7.42 7.25 -6.30
C VAL A 31 8.40 7.87 -7.28
N LYS A 32 8.32 9.17 -7.47
CA LYS A 32 9.18 9.85 -8.44
C LYS A 32 10.63 9.83 -8.03
N GLY A 33 10.89 9.80 -6.73
CA GLY A 33 12.25 9.77 -6.22
C GLY A 33 12.86 8.38 -6.15
N GLY A 34 12.10 7.36 -6.53
CA GLY A 34 12.63 6.00 -6.52
C GLY A 34 12.65 5.37 -5.15
N GLN A 35 12.01 5.98 -4.16
CA GLN A 35 12.02 5.47 -2.79
C GLN A 35 10.87 4.55 -2.49
N ALA A 36 9.76 4.69 -3.20
CA ALA A 36 8.59 3.88 -2.93
C ALA A 36 8.80 2.46 -3.44
N LYS A 37 8.56 1.49 -2.56
CA LYS A 37 8.68 0.08 -2.92
C LYS A 37 7.32 -0.56 -3.13
N LEU A 38 6.27 0.07 -2.65
CA LEU A 38 4.90 -0.39 -2.82
C LEU A 38 3.99 0.78 -2.53
N VAL A 39 2.99 0.99 -3.37
CA VAL A 39 1.97 2.01 -3.10
C VAL A 39 0.67 1.28 -2.79
N VAL A 40 0.02 1.67 -1.70
CA VAL A 40 -1.25 1.08 -1.31
C VAL A 40 -2.31 2.18 -1.35
N VAL A 41 -3.38 1.92 -2.06
CA VAL A 41 -4.46 2.88 -2.25
C VAL A 41 -5.74 2.31 -1.68
N ASP A 42 -6.54 3.17 -1.06
CA ASP A 42 -7.81 2.75 -0.49
C ASP A 42 -8.72 2.25 -1.61
N CYS A 43 -9.18 1.02 -1.47
CA CYS A 43 -10.03 0.44 -2.51
C CYS A 43 -11.39 1.10 -2.60
N GLU A 44 -11.74 1.90 -1.61
CA GLU A 44 -12.99 2.64 -1.65
C GLU A 44 -12.83 4.07 -2.14
N SER A 45 -11.62 4.44 -2.56
CA SER A 45 -11.41 5.77 -3.11
C SER A 45 -12.03 5.86 -4.50
N ALA A 46 -12.16 7.09 -4.99
CA ALA A 46 -12.76 7.30 -6.29
C ALA A 46 -11.98 6.61 -7.40
N THR A 47 -12.69 6.20 -8.44
CA THR A 47 -12.07 5.53 -9.58
C THR A 47 -10.97 6.37 -10.19
N ASN A 48 -11.19 7.67 -10.31
CA ASN A 48 -10.18 8.55 -10.86
C ASN A 48 -8.91 8.54 -10.02
N THR A 49 -9.08 8.53 -8.70
CA THR A 49 -7.95 8.50 -7.80
C THR A 49 -7.17 7.20 -7.98
N GLN A 50 -7.87 6.09 -8.03
CA GLN A 50 -7.21 4.80 -8.20
C GLN A 50 -6.46 4.76 -9.52
N LYS A 51 -7.07 5.27 -10.58
CA LYS A 51 -6.44 5.27 -11.88
C LYS A 51 -5.20 6.13 -11.89
N GLN A 52 -5.27 7.29 -11.23
CA GLN A 52 -4.15 8.20 -11.16
C GLN A 52 -2.92 7.52 -10.57
N TYR A 53 -3.11 6.80 -9.47
CA TYR A 53 -1.99 6.12 -8.84
C TYR A 53 -1.56 4.89 -9.62
N THR A 54 -2.50 4.22 -10.26
CA THR A 54 -2.14 3.10 -11.12
C THR A 54 -1.22 3.57 -12.24
N ASP A 55 -1.57 4.69 -12.87
CA ASP A 55 -0.76 5.21 -13.97
C ASP A 55 0.60 5.68 -13.46
N LEU A 56 0.62 6.36 -12.32
CA LEU A 56 1.86 6.84 -11.76
C LEU A 56 2.80 5.67 -11.43
N CYS A 57 2.26 4.64 -10.78
CA CYS A 57 3.06 3.50 -10.40
C CYS A 57 3.55 2.73 -11.61
N ARG A 58 2.71 2.64 -12.63
CA ARG A 58 3.11 1.94 -13.85
C ARG A 58 4.26 2.68 -14.52
N CYS A 59 4.18 4.00 -14.52
CA CYS A 59 5.21 4.82 -15.14
C CYS A 59 6.56 4.62 -14.47
N TYR A 60 6.57 4.48 -13.17
CA TYR A 60 7.80 4.34 -12.42
C TYR A 60 8.09 2.91 -11.99
N LYS A 61 7.28 1.97 -12.48
CA LYS A 61 7.48 0.54 -12.21
C LYS A 61 7.46 0.21 -10.73
N VAL A 62 6.51 0.78 -10.02
CA VAL A 62 6.32 0.52 -8.59
C VAL A 62 5.07 -0.34 -8.44
N PRO A 63 5.12 -1.40 -7.65
CA PRO A 63 3.93 -2.21 -7.41
C PRO A 63 2.86 -1.38 -6.71
N MET A 64 1.61 -1.64 -7.03
CA MET A 64 0.50 -0.96 -6.41
C MET A 64 -0.54 -1.98 -5.99
N ALA A 65 -1.17 -1.74 -4.85
CA ALA A 65 -2.20 -2.61 -4.34
C ALA A 65 -3.37 -1.79 -3.81
N LEU A 66 -4.53 -2.41 -3.80
CA LEU A 66 -5.72 -1.80 -3.22
C LEU A 66 -6.03 -2.51 -1.91
N LEU A 67 -6.42 -1.75 -0.90
CA LEU A 67 -6.72 -2.30 0.40
C LEU A 67 -7.73 -1.39 1.06
N GLN A 68 -8.60 -1.95 1.88
CA GLN A 68 -9.58 -1.16 2.57
C GLN A 68 -8.93 -0.41 3.71
N ALA A 69 -9.15 0.89 3.77
CA ALA A 69 -8.69 1.76 4.86
C ALA A 69 -7.21 1.56 5.21
N PRO A 70 -6.31 1.61 4.23
CA PRO A 70 -4.90 1.37 4.54
C PRO A 70 -4.29 2.46 5.42
N CYS A 71 -4.70 3.70 5.21
CA CYS A 71 -4.11 4.80 5.97
C CYS A 71 -4.61 4.81 7.40
N GLN A 72 -5.77 4.26 7.66
CA GLN A 72 -6.24 4.13 9.02
C GLN A 72 -5.34 3.15 9.77
N ALA A 73 -4.91 2.09 9.12
CA ALA A 73 -3.98 1.15 9.72
C ALA A 73 -2.65 1.81 10.05
N ALA A 74 -2.28 2.83 9.28
CA ALA A 74 -1.06 3.57 9.52
C ALA A 74 -1.24 4.68 10.56
N GLY A 75 -2.43 4.80 11.12
CA GLY A 75 -2.69 5.83 12.12
C GLY A 75 -2.97 7.20 11.52
N LYS A 76 -3.28 7.27 10.25
CA LYS A 76 -3.54 8.54 9.56
C LYS A 76 -4.87 8.49 8.83
N PRO A 77 -5.98 8.43 9.55
CA PRO A 77 -7.29 8.37 8.89
C PRO A 77 -7.52 9.62 8.06
N GLY A 78 -8.36 9.50 7.06
CA GLY A 78 -8.65 10.62 6.20
C GLY A 78 -7.79 10.71 4.95
N ARG A 79 -6.78 9.86 4.85
CA ARG A 79 -5.96 9.81 3.64
C ARG A 79 -6.34 8.60 2.84
N VAL A 80 -6.03 8.59 1.56
CA VAL A 80 -6.44 7.49 0.68
C VAL A 80 -5.27 6.69 0.12
N CYS A 81 -4.04 7.12 0.33
CA CYS A 81 -2.90 6.37 -0.21
C CYS A 81 -1.69 6.49 0.68
N LEU A 82 -0.83 5.50 0.57
CA LEU A 82 0.45 5.50 1.27
C LEU A 82 1.47 4.78 0.41
N ALA A 83 2.74 5.02 0.69
CA ALA A 83 3.83 4.35 0.00
C ALA A 83 4.75 3.74 1.04
N VAL A 84 5.09 2.48 0.85
CA VAL A 84 6.00 1.77 1.73
C VAL A 84 7.40 1.95 1.18
N LEU A 85 8.31 2.36 2.04
CA LEU A 85 9.68 2.67 1.63
C LEU A 85 10.66 1.55 1.88
N ASP A 86 10.26 0.56 2.64
CA ASP A 86 11.13 -0.58 2.98
C ASP A 86 10.77 -1.75 2.09
N LYS A 87 11.75 -2.26 1.35
CA LYS A 87 11.50 -3.35 0.42
C LYS A 87 11.02 -4.61 1.12
N GLY A 88 11.60 -4.96 2.25
CA GLY A 88 11.21 -6.15 2.97
C GLY A 88 9.76 -6.09 3.43
N LEU A 89 9.36 -4.95 3.99
CA LEU A 89 7.98 -4.79 4.43
C LEU A 89 7.04 -4.75 3.24
N ALA A 90 7.46 -4.10 2.15
CA ALA A 90 6.63 -4.05 0.96
C ALA A 90 6.36 -5.46 0.44
N GLU A 91 7.37 -6.30 0.42
CA GLU A 91 7.19 -7.68 -0.04
C GLU A 91 6.27 -8.46 0.88
N GLN A 92 6.42 -8.26 2.19
CA GLN A 92 5.56 -8.95 3.14
C GLN A 92 4.11 -8.51 3.01
N ILE A 93 3.90 -7.21 2.78
CA ILE A 93 2.55 -6.71 2.60
C ILE A 93 1.93 -7.29 1.33
N GLU A 94 2.71 -7.30 0.25
CA GLU A 94 2.22 -7.88 -0.99
C GLU A 94 1.86 -9.35 -0.81
N LYS A 95 2.71 -10.08 -0.11
CA LYS A 95 2.44 -11.47 0.15
C LYS A 95 1.19 -11.65 0.97
N ALA A 96 0.98 -10.80 1.96
CA ALA A 96 -0.21 -10.89 2.79
C ALA A 96 -1.47 -10.67 1.96
N LEU A 97 -1.40 -9.76 1.01
CA LEU A 97 -2.55 -9.47 0.17
C LEU A 97 -2.83 -10.58 -0.84
N HIS A 98 -1.79 -11.12 -1.41
CA HIS A 98 -1.95 -12.18 -2.42
C HIS A 98 -1.96 -13.56 -1.80
N GLY A 99 -1.34 -13.68 -0.64
CA GLY A 99 -1.23 -14.97 0.02
C GLY A 99 -2.56 -15.59 0.34
N ASP A 100 -3.52 -14.78 0.70
CA ASP A 100 -4.84 -15.29 1.02
C ASP A 100 -5.42 -16.04 -0.15
N GLN A 101 -5.33 -15.45 -1.32
CA GLN A 101 -5.85 -16.08 -2.51
C GLN A 101 -5.03 -17.28 -2.89
N THR A 102 -3.74 -17.11 -2.84
CA THR A 102 -2.84 -18.15 -3.24
C THR A 102 -2.96 -19.34 -2.33
N THR A 103 -3.01 -19.10 -1.05
CA THR A 103 -3.11 -20.17 -0.10
C THR A 103 -4.36 -20.98 -0.33
N GLY A 104 -5.45 -20.31 -0.54
CA GLY A 104 -6.68 -20.99 -0.81
C GLY A 104 -6.58 -21.79 -2.07
N GLY A 105 -5.99 -21.21 -3.09
CA GLY A 105 -5.90 -21.87 -4.35
C GLY A 105 -4.91 -22.99 -4.35
N LYS A 106 -3.81 -22.76 -3.65
CA LYS A 106 -2.84 -23.73 -3.67
C LYS A 106 -3.19 -24.81 -2.82
N GLY A 107 -3.82 -24.42 -1.79
CA GLY A 107 -4.20 -25.45 -0.86
C GLY A 107 -3.07 -26.36 -0.65
#